data_27bf4411d4e4cf30b5fd537d9683174b
#
_entry.id   27bf4411d4e4cf30b5fd537d9683174b
#
_cell.length_a   1.000
_cell.length_b   1.000
_cell.length_c   1.000
_cell.angle_alpha   90.00
_cell.angle_beta   90.00
_cell.angle_gamma   90.00
#
_symmetry.space_group_name_H-M   'P 1'
#
loop_
_entity.id
_entity.type
_entity.pdbx_description
1 polymer ?
#
loop_
_entity_poly.entity_id
_entity_poly.type
_entity_poly.pdbx_seq_one_letter_code
_entity_poly.pdbx_strand_id
1 'polypeptide(L)'
;MRHGPGWFLSLSAYWFATSLKWFLVLLVLLPAKVAEVSPPEEKATRLGFLFGLGAVMAILGPPIMGYLSDRLGRRRPFLLLGSLLTALALLLLAHAPSYGVLLLAYLLLQLADDLATGPYSALIPDLVPKGERGTASGYMGVLQVSGQVLGGVVGFLLPLYPQAYLAALVNLLGAFWSLKLVPERLPTRSERPFLKAMAAPWRDRDFLLVYLTRFLVMLGFYLAQTYLQYYLGDVVQTFQAWGRSLTEEPFQAVALLGLLISLGAGLSSVPAGRASDRLGRKPLIYLSGAGLGLLMPFLLLFPRYDLLLFLSLFFGLFYGVYLAVDWALVSDILKEPEAHATQMGLWQTSIVVPQVLAGAFGRPLDLLNAQAPGLGYLVLFGLAGGFFLLGAFLVAPIRRAR
;
A
#
# COMPACT_ATOMS: atom_id res chain seq x y z
N MET A 1 -14.35 3.94 -27.22
CA MET A 1 -13.99 2.50 -27.27
C MET A 1 -13.66 2.07 -25.86
N ARG A 2 -14.14 0.91 -25.41
CA ARG A 2 -13.75 0.38 -24.09
C ARG A 2 -12.37 -0.26 -24.21
N HIS A 3 -11.51 0.02 -23.21
CA HIS A 3 -10.17 -0.59 -23.16
C HIS A 3 -10.26 -2.10 -22.85
N GLY A 4 -9.40 -2.89 -23.51
CA GLY A 4 -9.32 -4.32 -23.28
C GLY A 4 -8.48 -4.68 -22.04
N PRO A 5 -8.59 -5.94 -21.52
CA PRO A 5 -7.83 -6.38 -20.34
C PRO A 5 -6.31 -6.17 -20.45
N GLY A 6 -5.71 -6.41 -21.62
CA GLY A 6 -4.28 -6.21 -21.85
C GLY A 6 -3.82 -4.77 -21.67
N TRP A 7 -4.68 -3.80 -21.98
CA TRP A 7 -4.39 -2.39 -21.76
C TRP A 7 -4.33 -2.06 -20.25
N PHE A 8 -5.30 -2.54 -19.46
CA PHE A 8 -5.30 -2.35 -18.01
C PHE A 8 -4.12 -3.04 -17.33
N LEU A 9 -3.75 -4.25 -17.79
CA LEU A 9 -2.56 -4.95 -17.30
C LEU A 9 -1.29 -4.13 -17.58
N SER A 10 -1.13 -3.59 -18.80
CA SER A 10 0.01 -2.74 -19.14
C SER A 10 0.03 -1.45 -18.33
N LEU A 11 -1.13 -0.82 -18.12
CA LEU A 11 -1.25 0.37 -17.29
C LEU A 11 -0.82 0.11 -15.83
N SER A 12 -1.06 -1.09 -15.32
CA SER A 12 -0.80 -1.45 -13.91
C SER A 12 0.49 -2.24 -13.70
N ALA A 13 1.25 -2.54 -14.77
CA ALA A 13 2.44 -3.40 -14.69
C ALA A 13 3.52 -2.86 -13.75
N TYR A 14 3.70 -1.55 -13.67
CA TYR A 14 4.68 -0.95 -12.76
C TYR A 14 4.26 -1.07 -11.28
N TRP A 15 2.95 -1.09 -10.97
CA TRP A 15 2.47 -1.34 -9.62
C TRP A 15 2.77 -2.76 -9.13
N PHE A 16 2.70 -3.76 -10.03
CA PHE A 16 3.17 -5.12 -9.73
C PHE A 16 4.65 -5.11 -9.33
N ALA A 17 5.48 -4.47 -10.15
CA ALA A 17 6.93 -4.39 -9.92
C ALA A 17 7.27 -3.67 -8.61
N THR A 18 6.62 -2.54 -8.34
CA THR A 18 6.79 -1.76 -7.11
C THR A 18 6.38 -2.56 -5.88
N SER A 19 5.25 -3.30 -5.94
CA SER A 19 4.78 -4.11 -4.82
C SER A 19 5.70 -5.29 -4.51
N LEU A 20 6.20 -5.99 -5.52
CA LEU A 20 7.20 -7.04 -5.38
C LEU A 20 8.50 -6.49 -4.76
N LYS A 21 9.00 -5.39 -5.29
CA LYS A 21 10.22 -4.73 -4.81
C LYS A 21 10.10 -4.35 -3.33
N TRP A 22 9.05 -3.62 -2.95
CA TRP A 22 8.89 -3.16 -1.57
C TRP A 22 8.68 -4.30 -0.58
N PHE A 23 8.01 -5.37 -0.99
CA PHE A 23 7.92 -6.59 -0.18
C PHE A 23 9.32 -7.13 0.13
N LEU A 24 10.14 -7.37 -0.92
CA LEU A 24 11.50 -7.89 -0.75
C LEU A 24 12.39 -6.93 0.04
N VAL A 25 12.36 -5.65 -0.26
CA VAL A 25 13.22 -4.65 0.38
C VAL A 25 12.93 -4.54 1.88
N LEU A 26 11.67 -4.36 2.25
CA LEU A 26 11.33 -4.08 3.64
C LEU A 26 11.37 -5.31 4.55
N LEU A 27 10.99 -6.48 4.02
CA LEU A 27 10.88 -7.69 4.83
C LEU A 27 12.11 -8.59 4.77
N VAL A 28 12.90 -8.52 3.70
CA VAL A 28 14.01 -9.45 3.48
C VAL A 28 15.36 -8.74 3.33
N LEU A 29 15.50 -7.90 2.29
CA LEU A 29 16.79 -7.35 1.87
C LEU A 29 17.38 -6.38 2.91
N LEU A 30 16.61 -5.39 3.36
CA LEU A 30 17.09 -4.40 4.33
C LEU A 30 17.44 -5.01 5.68
N PRO A 31 16.55 -5.81 6.33
CA PRO A 31 16.92 -6.44 7.61
C PRO A 31 18.16 -7.32 7.51
N ALA A 32 18.27 -8.11 6.44
CA ALA A 32 19.42 -8.98 6.21
C ALA A 32 20.72 -8.18 6.02
N LYS A 33 20.68 -7.14 5.17
CA LYS A 33 21.87 -6.29 4.91
C LYS A 33 22.26 -5.47 6.12
N VAL A 34 21.31 -4.94 6.89
CA VAL A 34 21.62 -4.25 8.15
C VAL A 34 22.31 -5.20 9.13
N ALA A 35 21.83 -6.44 9.25
CA ALA A 35 22.47 -7.44 10.13
C ALA A 35 23.90 -7.80 9.67
N GLU A 36 24.15 -7.81 8.35
CA GLU A 36 25.48 -8.10 7.77
C GLU A 36 26.50 -6.98 8.03
N VAL A 37 26.06 -5.69 7.90
CA VAL A 37 26.96 -4.54 7.96
C VAL A 37 26.93 -3.76 9.27
N SER A 38 26.28 -4.30 10.31
CA SER A 38 26.12 -3.63 11.61
C SER A 38 26.58 -4.54 12.76
N PRO A 39 27.08 -3.97 13.86
CA PRO A 39 27.26 -4.72 15.09
C PRO A 39 25.94 -5.36 15.55
N PRO A 40 25.96 -6.59 16.07
CA PRO A 40 24.74 -7.30 16.47
C PRO A 40 23.86 -6.53 17.45
N GLU A 41 24.50 -5.78 18.37
CA GLU A 41 23.85 -4.95 19.39
C GLU A 41 23.17 -3.69 18.84
N GLU A 42 23.55 -3.23 17.65
CA GLU A 42 23.01 -2.02 17.03
C GLU A 42 22.08 -2.28 15.85
N LYS A 43 21.96 -3.51 15.37
CA LYS A 43 21.23 -3.84 14.14
C LYS A 43 19.77 -3.37 14.16
N ALA A 44 19.06 -3.53 15.28
CA ALA A 44 17.66 -3.13 15.40
C ALA A 44 17.52 -1.60 15.39
N THR A 45 18.39 -0.88 16.11
CA THR A 45 18.44 0.57 16.14
C THR A 45 18.73 1.14 14.74
N ARG A 46 19.70 0.57 14.05
CA ARG A 46 20.08 1.00 12.69
C ARG A 46 18.98 0.74 11.66
N LEU A 47 18.29 -0.41 11.76
CA LEU A 47 17.15 -0.72 10.91
C LEU A 47 15.99 0.27 11.18
N GLY A 48 15.69 0.54 12.45
CA GLY A 48 14.66 1.51 12.83
C GLY A 48 14.96 2.93 12.32
N PHE A 49 16.24 3.36 12.39
CA PHE A 49 16.67 4.65 11.85
C PHE A 49 16.48 4.75 10.33
N LEU A 50 16.83 3.69 9.58
CA LEU A 50 16.58 3.60 8.14
C LEU A 50 15.09 3.75 7.82
N PHE A 51 14.23 3.00 8.49
CA PHE A 51 12.78 3.07 8.27
C PHE A 51 12.21 4.44 8.63
N GLY A 52 12.64 5.03 9.74
CA GLY A 52 12.22 6.38 10.14
C GLY A 52 12.56 7.43 9.09
N LEU A 53 13.79 7.40 8.58
CA LEU A 53 14.24 8.35 7.57
C LEU A 53 13.54 8.13 6.22
N GLY A 54 13.33 6.87 5.82
CA GLY A 54 12.55 6.51 4.63
C GLY A 54 11.09 6.97 4.72
N ALA A 55 10.47 6.87 5.89
CA ALA A 55 9.10 7.33 6.09
C ALA A 55 8.95 8.86 5.88
N VAL A 56 9.93 9.65 6.32
CA VAL A 56 9.94 11.09 6.03
C VAL A 56 9.99 11.36 4.53
N MET A 57 10.83 10.64 3.80
CA MET A 57 10.91 10.74 2.33
C MET A 57 9.60 10.30 1.67
N ALA A 58 9.03 9.18 2.10
CA ALA A 58 7.77 8.65 1.56
C ALA A 58 6.56 9.60 1.78
N ILE A 59 6.61 10.47 2.78
CA ILE A 59 5.59 11.51 2.98
C ILE A 59 5.78 12.68 2.01
N LEU A 60 7.02 13.13 1.83
CA LEU A 60 7.33 14.33 1.06
C LEU A 60 7.57 14.05 -0.43
N GLY A 61 8.16 12.91 -0.76
CA GLY A 61 8.62 12.57 -2.10
C GLY A 61 7.52 12.54 -3.16
N PRO A 62 6.45 11.73 -3.01
CA PRO A 62 5.40 11.63 -4.01
C PRO A 62 4.71 12.96 -4.34
N PRO A 63 4.36 13.83 -3.37
CA PRO A 63 3.81 15.15 -3.67
C PRO A 63 4.77 16.04 -4.44
N ILE A 64 6.05 16.06 -4.06
CA ILE A 64 7.08 16.86 -4.74
C ILE A 64 7.29 16.39 -6.17
N MET A 65 7.45 15.10 -6.38
CA MET A 65 7.69 14.51 -7.70
C MET A 65 6.43 14.62 -8.60
N GLY A 66 5.25 14.46 -8.01
CA GLY A 66 3.99 14.72 -8.67
C GLY A 66 3.89 16.16 -9.18
N TYR A 67 4.20 17.14 -8.32
CA TYR A 67 4.21 18.56 -8.68
C TYR A 67 5.20 18.87 -9.81
N LEU A 68 6.44 18.36 -9.72
CA LEU A 68 7.44 18.55 -10.77
C LEU A 68 6.98 17.99 -12.12
N SER A 69 6.36 16.82 -12.10
CA SER A 69 5.79 16.19 -13.29
C SER A 69 4.62 16.98 -13.88
N ASP A 70 3.72 17.51 -13.04
CA ASP A 70 2.61 18.38 -13.47
C ASP A 70 3.14 19.66 -14.10
N ARG A 71 4.14 20.28 -13.48
CA ARG A 71 4.77 21.51 -13.97
C ARG A 71 5.46 21.33 -15.31
N LEU A 72 6.08 20.18 -15.54
CA LEU A 72 6.73 19.85 -16.82
C LEU A 72 5.75 19.35 -17.87
N GLY A 73 4.52 18.95 -17.49
CA GLY A 73 3.53 18.34 -18.37
C GLY A 73 4.01 17.01 -18.95
N ARG A 74 4.81 16.25 -18.19
CA ARG A 74 5.41 14.99 -18.66
C ARG A 74 5.42 13.95 -17.54
N ARG A 75 4.98 12.71 -17.84
CA ARG A 75 5.08 11.56 -16.92
C ARG A 75 6.22 10.61 -17.30
N ARG A 76 6.43 10.45 -18.60
CA ARG A 76 7.34 9.46 -19.16
C ARG A 76 8.77 9.58 -18.67
N PRO A 77 9.45 10.76 -18.67
CA PRO A 77 10.82 10.88 -18.18
C PRO A 77 10.96 10.56 -16.69
N PHE A 78 9.96 10.86 -15.88
CA PHE A 78 9.96 10.55 -14.44
C PHE A 78 9.89 9.05 -14.20
N LEU A 79 8.99 8.34 -14.88
CA LEU A 79 8.88 6.89 -14.77
C LEU A 79 10.16 6.20 -15.29
N LEU A 80 10.71 6.66 -16.41
CA LEU A 80 11.94 6.09 -16.98
C LEU A 80 13.13 6.31 -16.04
N LEU A 81 13.40 7.56 -15.65
CA LEU A 81 14.55 7.89 -14.80
C LEU A 81 14.41 7.25 -13.42
N GLY A 82 13.20 7.33 -12.81
CA GLY A 82 12.92 6.72 -11.52
C GLY A 82 13.13 5.20 -11.54
N SER A 83 12.66 4.50 -12.59
CA SER A 83 12.83 3.06 -12.69
C SER A 83 14.30 2.64 -12.89
N LEU A 84 15.08 3.41 -13.65
CA LEU A 84 16.52 3.17 -13.84
C LEU A 84 17.28 3.39 -12.51
N LEU A 85 17.02 4.49 -11.83
CA LEU A 85 17.63 4.78 -10.53
C LEU A 85 17.21 3.77 -9.46
N THR A 86 15.96 3.30 -9.48
CA THR A 86 15.47 2.23 -8.60
C THR A 86 16.25 0.93 -8.81
N ALA A 87 16.46 0.53 -10.07
CA ALA A 87 17.26 -0.65 -10.38
C ALA A 87 18.70 -0.50 -9.88
N LEU A 88 19.33 0.65 -10.13
CA LEU A 88 20.66 0.96 -9.62
C LEU A 88 20.71 0.91 -8.08
N ALA A 89 19.76 1.53 -7.42
CA ALA A 89 19.67 1.57 -5.95
C ALA A 89 19.52 0.18 -5.34
N LEU A 90 18.74 -0.72 -5.96
CA LEU A 90 18.59 -2.12 -5.53
C LEU A 90 19.92 -2.88 -5.62
N LEU A 91 20.70 -2.66 -6.69
CA LEU A 91 22.02 -3.26 -6.84
C LEU A 91 23.01 -2.72 -5.80
N LEU A 92 23.01 -1.39 -5.59
CA LEU A 92 23.85 -0.77 -4.55
C LEU A 92 23.48 -1.25 -3.15
N LEU A 93 22.19 -1.41 -2.86
CA LEU A 93 21.71 -1.93 -1.59
C LEU A 93 22.18 -3.36 -1.34
N ALA A 94 22.05 -4.23 -2.34
CA ALA A 94 22.50 -5.62 -2.25
C ALA A 94 24.01 -5.75 -1.99
N HIS A 95 24.81 -4.89 -2.61
CA HIS A 95 26.27 -4.92 -2.53
C HIS A 95 26.87 -3.90 -1.56
N ALA A 96 26.05 -3.27 -0.69
CA ALA A 96 26.53 -2.28 0.27
C ALA A 96 27.58 -2.89 1.22
N PRO A 97 28.84 -2.40 1.24
CA PRO A 97 29.90 -2.93 2.08
C PRO A 97 29.86 -2.38 3.51
N SER A 98 29.06 -1.35 3.77
CA SER A 98 28.95 -0.68 5.07
C SER A 98 27.57 -0.10 5.29
N TYR A 99 27.24 0.18 6.53
CA TYR A 99 25.97 0.80 6.90
C TYR A 99 25.75 2.17 6.23
N GLY A 100 26.81 2.98 6.11
CA GLY A 100 26.70 4.29 5.43
C GLY A 100 26.33 4.17 3.96
N VAL A 101 26.94 3.21 3.23
CA VAL A 101 26.58 2.94 1.82
C VAL A 101 25.19 2.34 1.73
N LEU A 102 24.80 1.46 2.64
CA LEU A 102 23.43 0.90 2.72
C LEU A 102 22.39 1.99 2.93
N LEU A 103 22.66 2.94 3.84
CA LEU A 103 21.80 4.09 4.09
C LEU A 103 21.61 4.93 2.84
N LEU A 104 22.72 5.29 2.17
CA LEU A 104 22.65 6.07 0.94
C LEU A 104 21.91 5.33 -0.19
N ALA A 105 22.15 4.02 -0.34
CA ALA A 105 21.45 3.19 -1.32
C ALA A 105 19.95 3.13 -1.04
N TYR A 106 19.55 3.02 0.22
CA TYR A 106 18.14 3.02 0.62
C TYR A 106 17.46 4.38 0.38
N LEU A 107 18.13 5.49 0.72
CA LEU A 107 17.61 6.84 0.44
C LEU A 107 17.51 7.11 -1.07
N LEU A 108 18.48 6.64 -1.85
CA LEU A 108 18.41 6.69 -3.32
C LEU A 108 17.22 5.86 -3.83
N LEU A 109 17.01 4.66 -3.27
CA LEU A 109 15.87 3.81 -3.63
C LEU A 109 14.54 4.51 -3.36
N GLN A 110 14.42 5.15 -2.19
CA GLN A 110 13.21 5.88 -1.80
C GLN A 110 12.95 7.06 -2.76
N LEU A 111 13.98 7.88 -3.00
CA LEU A 111 13.89 9.01 -3.93
C LEU A 111 13.54 8.55 -5.37
N ALA A 112 14.18 7.48 -5.84
CA ALA A 112 13.96 6.93 -7.17
C ALA A 112 12.55 6.36 -7.33
N ASP A 113 12.04 5.70 -6.30
CA ASP A 113 10.67 5.19 -6.29
C ASP A 113 9.66 6.33 -6.31
N ASP A 114 9.83 7.35 -5.47
CA ASP A 114 8.97 8.52 -5.42
C ASP A 114 8.97 9.28 -6.75
N LEU A 115 10.14 9.38 -7.40
CA LEU A 115 10.30 9.99 -8.73
C LEU A 115 9.44 9.27 -9.78
N ALA A 116 9.36 7.95 -9.72
CA ALA A 116 8.54 7.15 -10.63
C ALA A 116 7.08 7.11 -10.20
N THR A 117 6.79 6.74 -8.95
CA THR A 117 5.43 6.42 -8.47
C THR A 117 4.57 7.64 -8.26
N GLY A 118 5.14 8.80 -7.86
CA GLY A 118 4.40 10.05 -7.72
C GLY A 118 3.66 10.42 -9.01
N PRO A 119 4.37 10.64 -10.14
CA PRO A 119 3.74 10.90 -11.43
C PRO A 119 2.93 9.72 -11.98
N TYR A 120 3.38 8.48 -11.76
CA TYR A 120 2.71 7.28 -12.24
C TYR A 120 1.33 7.07 -11.63
N SER A 121 1.14 7.48 -10.38
CA SER A 121 -0.14 7.40 -9.68
C SER A 121 -1.25 8.20 -10.37
N ALA A 122 -0.90 9.23 -11.14
CA ALA A 122 -1.85 10.04 -11.88
C ALA A 122 -2.31 9.45 -13.22
N LEU A 123 -1.74 8.31 -13.67
CA LEU A 123 -2.10 7.75 -14.98
C LEU A 123 -3.56 7.29 -15.07
N ILE A 124 -4.17 6.83 -13.98
CA ILE A 124 -5.59 6.49 -13.97
C ILE A 124 -6.45 7.72 -14.23
N PRO A 125 -6.36 8.83 -13.48
CA PRO A 125 -7.14 10.02 -13.78
C PRO A 125 -6.79 10.68 -15.13
N ASP A 126 -5.52 10.56 -15.59
CA ASP A 126 -5.06 11.16 -16.84
C ASP A 126 -5.54 10.43 -18.10
N LEU A 127 -5.52 9.08 -18.08
CA LEU A 127 -5.70 8.24 -19.27
C LEU A 127 -7.02 7.46 -19.30
N VAL A 128 -7.65 7.22 -18.15
CA VAL A 128 -8.82 6.35 -18.05
C VAL A 128 -10.11 7.16 -18.00
N PRO A 129 -11.06 6.91 -18.91
CA PRO A 129 -12.39 7.51 -18.85
C PRO A 129 -13.08 7.23 -17.51
N LYS A 130 -13.89 8.15 -17.01
CA LYS A 130 -14.55 8.04 -15.70
C LYS A 130 -15.30 6.72 -15.49
N GLY A 131 -15.98 6.21 -16.54
CA GLY A 131 -16.75 4.97 -16.47
C GLY A 131 -15.92 3.68 -16.45
N GLU A 132 -14.57 3.76 -16.55
CA GLU A 132 -13.67 2.60 -16.54
C GLU A 132 -12.62 2.67 -15.41
N ARG A 133 -12.62 3.74 -14.59
CA ARG A 133 -11.62 3.95 -13.53
C ARG A 133 -11.67 2.89 -12.44
N GLY A 134 -12.87 2.42 -12.08
CA GLY A 134 -13.03 1.31 -11.14
C GLY A 134 -12.42 0.02 -11.68
N THR A 135 -12.66 -0.29 -12.95
CA THR A 135 -12.04 -1.44 -13.61
C THR A 135 -10.51 -1.33 -13.62
N ALA A 136 -9.96 -0.16 -14.01
CA ALA A 136 -8.52 0.10 -13.99
C ALA A 136 -7.92 -0.08 -12.59
N SER A 137 -8.57 0.47 -11.57
CA SER A 137 -8.15 0.33 -10.17
C SER A 137 -8.22 -1.12 -9.68
N GLY A 138 -9.21 -1.90 -10.14
CA GLY A 138 -9.31 -3.32 -9.85
C GLY A 138 -8.12 -4.12 -10.41
N TYR A 139 -7.75 -3.88 -11.67
CA TYR A 139 -6.55 -4.49 -12.28
C TYR A 139 -5.27 -4.09 -11.54
N MET A 140 -5.17 -2.83 -11.15
CA MET A 140 -4.05 -2.35 -10.36
C MET A 140 -3.97 -3.07 -9.01
N GLY A 141 -5.08 -3.21 -8.29
CA GLY A 141 -5.14 -3.92 -7.01
C GLY A 141 -4.70 -5.39 -7.13
N VAL A 142 -5.20 -6.10 -8.15
CA VAL A 142 -4.76 -7.49 -8.43
C VAL A 142 -3.26 -7.55 -8.67
N LEU A 143 -2.70 -6.65 -9.49
CA LEU A 143 -1.27 -6.68 -9.80
C LEU A 143 -0.41 -6.29 -8.59
N GLN A 144 -0.84 -5.37 -7.75
CA GLN A 144 -0.15 -5.05 -6.51
C GLN A 144 -0.08 -6.27 -5.57
N VAL A 145 -1.21 -6.94 -5.36
CA VAL A 145 -1.27 -8.14 -4.51
C VAL A 145 -0.45 -9.28 -5.12
N SER A 146 -0.55 -9.49 -6.44
CA SER A 146 0.25 -10.52 -7.13
C SER A 146 1.75 -10.27 -7.00
N GLY A 147 2.17 -8.99 -7.04
CA GLY A 147 3.55 -8.59 -6.79
C GLY A 147 4.01 -8.94 -5.37
N GLN A 148 3.20 -8.69 -4.34
CA GLN A 148 3.50 -9.05 -2.96
C GLN A 148 3.59 -10.57 -2.77
N VAL A 149 2.64 -11.33 -3.32
CA VAL A 149 2.65 -12.80 -3.26
C VAL A 149 3.91 -13.36 -3.92
N LEU A 150 4.24 -12.88 -5.14
CA LEU A 150 5.46 -13.30 -5.81
C LEU A 150 6.72 -12.87 -5.04
N GLY A 151 6.70 -11.69 -4.43
CA GLY A 151 7.77 -11.21 -3.54
C GLY A 151 8.00 -12.17 -2.38
N GLY A 152 6.93 -12.68 -1.74
CA GLY A 152 7.02 -13.69 -0.69
C GLY A 152 7.62 -15.01 -1.17
N VAL A 153 7.18 -15.51 -2.33
CA VAL A 153 7.74 -16.72 -2.95
C VAL A 153 9.23 -16.55 -3.28
N VAL A 154 9.59 -15.44 -3.91
CA VAL A 154 10.97 -15.11 -4.27
C VAL A 154 11.84 -14.96 -3.03
N GLY A 155 11.34 -14.26 -2.01
CA GLY A 155 12.03 -14.06 -0.73
C GLY A 155 12.31 -15.37 0.02
N PHE A 156 11.40 -16.35 -0.13
CA PHE A 156 11.58 -17.68 0.48
C PHE A 156 12.52 -18.59 -0.33
N LEU A 157 12.46 -18.55 -1.68
CA LEU A 157 13.14 -19.53 -2.53
C LEU A 157 14.55 -19.09 -2.97
N LEU A 158 14.83 -17.79 -3.08
CA LEU A 158 16.09 -17.30 -3.67
C LEU A 158 17.05 -16.75 -2.60
N PRO A 159 18.37 -16.91 -2.80
CA PRO A 159 19.39 -16.20 -2.02
C PRO A 159 19.27 -14.67 -2.15
N LEU A 160 19.90 -13.94 -1.22
CA LEU A 160 19.73 -12.49 -1.08
C LEU A 160 20.07 -11.69 -2.36
N TYR A 161 21.21 -11.94 -2.98
CA TYR A 161 21.62 -11.21 -4.20
C TYR A 161 20.69 -11.43 -5.39
N PRO A 162 20.34 -12.68 -5.77
CA PRO A 162 19.35 -12.95 -6.81
C PRO A 162 18.01 -12.27 -6.60
N GLN A 163 17.53 -12.11 -5.35
CA GLN A 163 16.29 -11.38 -5.06
C GLN A 163 16.38 -9.92 -5.52
N ALA A 164 17.50 -9.23 -5.21
CA ALA A 164 17.70 -7.84 -5.61
C ALA A 164 17.80 -7.69 -7.15
N TYR A 165 18.50 -8.62 -7.82
CA TYR A 165 18.62 -8.62 -9.28
C TYR A 165 17.25 -8.85 -9.95
N LEU A 166 16.47 -9.81 -9.42
CA LEU A 166 15.13 -10.08 -9.93
C LEU A 166 14.20 -8.88 -9.70
N ALA A 167 14.26 -8.25 -8.52
CA ALA A 167 13.50 -7.06 -8.22
C ALA A 167 13.85 -5.90 -9.17
N ALA A 168 15.15 -5.68 -9.45
CA ALA A 168 15.62 -4.68 -10.40
C ALA A 168 15.12 -4.97 -11.83
N LEU A 169 15.24 -6.22 -12.28
CA LEU A 169 14.75 -6.65 -13.61
C LEU A 169 13.23 -6.47 -13.74
N VAL A 170 12.46 -6.94 -12.75
CA VAL A 170 10.98 -6.82 -12.75
C VAL A 170 10.58 -5.35 -12.73
N ASN A 171 11.29 -4.50 -11.95
CA ASN A 171 11.05 -3.07 -11.92
C ASN A 171 11.24 -2.43 -13.32
N LEU A 172 12.32 -2.75 -14.03
CA LEU A 172 12.57 -2.25 -15.39
C LEU A 172 11.52 -2.76 -16.39
N LEU A 173 11.18 -4.05 -16.33
CA LEU A 173 10.16 -4.65 -17.20
C LEU A 173 8.78 -4.02 -16.95
N GLY A 174 8.38 -3.84 -15.68
CA GLY A 174 7.12 -3.19 -15.33
C GLY A 174 7.06 -1.75 -15.85
N ALA A 175 8.15 -0.98 -15.70
CA ALA A 175 8.25 0.36 -16.26
C ALA A 175 8.16 0.35 -17.78
N PHE A 176 8.89 -0.54 -18.47
CA PHE A 176 8.86 -0.68 -19.92
C PHE A 176 7.45 -0.95 -20.46
N TRP A 177 6.69 -1.88 -19.83
CA TRP A 177 5.32 -2.17 -20.23
C TRP A 177 4.40 -0.97 -20.02
N SER A 178 4.49 -0.30 -18.87
CA SER A 178 3.67 0.88 -18.59
C SER A 178 4.04 2.07 -19.49
N LEU A 179 5.32 2.28 -19.79
CA LEU A 179 5.79 3.38 -20.66
C LEU A 179 5.20 3.35 -22.08
N LYS A 180 4.78 2.17 -22.59
CA LYS A 180 4.12 2.05 -23.90
C LYS A 180 2.81 2.82 -23.96
N LEU A 181 2.13 3.01 -22.80
CA LEU A 181 0.83 3.69 -22.73
C LEU A 181 0.96 5.15 -22.30
N VAL A 182 2.10 5.55 -21.71
CA VAL A 182 2.30 6.91 -21.22
C VAL A 182 2.61 7.86 -22.37
N PRO A 183 1.81 8.91 -22.59
CA PRO A 183 2.08 9.89 -23.62
C PRO A 183 3.36 10.68 -23.33
N GLU A 184 4.03 11.16 -24.37
CA GLU A 184 5.24 11.97 -24.20
C GLU A 184 4.97 13.31 -23.52
N ARG A 185 3.82 13.90 -23.82
CA ARG A 185 3.36 15.17 -23.24
C ARG A 185 1.90 15.06 -22.87
N LEU A 186 1.54 15.67 -21.75
CA LEU A 186 0.14 15.87 -21.37
C LEU A 186 -0.39 17.13 -22.05
N PRO A 187 -1.69 17.16 -22.37
CA PRO A 187 -2.34 18.33 -22.98
C PRO A 187 -2.32 19.55 -22.05
N THR A 188 -2.19 19.33 -20.77
CA THR A 188 -2.22 20.37 -19.72
C THR A 188 -0.92 20.39 -18.93
N ARG A 189 -0.50 21.58 -18.50
CA ARG A 189 0.69 21.83 -17.69
C ARG A 189 0.34 22.76 -16.52
N SER A 190 0.77 22.41 -15.33
CA SER A 190 0.59 23.27 -14.15
C SER A 190 1.61 24.41 -14.15
N GLU A 191 1.12 25.66 -14.02
CA GLU A 191 1.95 26.85 -13.83
C GLU A 191 1.91 27.36 -12.38
N ARG A 192 1.21 26.65 -11.50
CA ARG A 192 1.03 27.06 -10.11
C ARG A 192 2.34 26.94 -9.30
N PRO A 193 2.63 27.91 -8.40
CA PRO A 193 3.72 27.79 -7.44
C PRO A 193 3.51 26.57 -6.52
N PHE A 194 4.63 25.93 -6.13
CA PHE A 194 4.62 24.68 -5.34
C PHE A 194 3.71 24.74 -4.11
N LEU A 195 3.89 25.75 -3.24
CA LEU A 195 3.09 25.88 -2.01
C LEU A 195 1.60 26.05 -2.29
N LYS A 196 1.24 26.77 -3.37
CA LYS A 196 -0.17 26.90 -3.77
C LYS A 196 -0.73 25.59 -4.33
N ALA A 197 0.07 24.85 -5.09
CA ALA A 197 -0.32 23.54 -5.59
C ALA A 197 -0.54 22.52 -4.46
N MET A 198 0.32 22.53 -3.44
CA MET A 198 0.19 21.68 -2.24
C MET A 198 -1.00 22.08 -1.36
N ALA A 199 -1.29 23.37 -1.21
CA ALA A 199 -2.36 23.87 -0.36
C ALA A 199 -3.75 23.79 -1.02
N ALA A 200 -3.84 23.88 -2.34
CA ALA A 200 -5.10 23.96 -3.07
C ALA A 200 -6.05 22.77 -2.83
N PRO A 201 -5.59 21.50 -2.85
CA PRO A 201 -6.47 20.35 -2.63
C PRO A 201 -7.14 20.33 -1.26
N TRP A 202 -6.48 20.85 -0.23
CA TRP A 202 -7.01 20.88 1.14
C TRP A 202 -8.19 21.84 1.32
N ARG A 203 -8.39 22.78 0.40
CA ARG A 203 -9.56 23.66 0.35
C ARG A 203 -10.76 22.99 -0.32
N ASP A 204 -10.56 21.90 -1.01
CA ASP A 204 -11.62 21.12 -1.61
C ASP A 204 -12.17 20.11 -0.60
N ARG A 205 -13.42 20.33 -0.18
CA ARG A 205 -14.09 19.48 0.81
C ARG A 205 -14.14 18.01 0.38
N ASP A 206 -14.39 17.73 -0.90
CA ASP A 206 -14.48 16.35 -1.37
C ASP A 206 -13.11 15.67 -1.35
N PHE A 207 -12.03 16.40 -1.71
CA PHE A 207 -10.66 15.88 -1.58
C PHE A 207 -10.30 15.57 -0.13
N LEU A 208 -10.59 16.50 0.80
CA LEU A 208 -10.34 16.29 2.23
C LEU A 208 -11.08 15.06 2.76
N LEU A 209 -12.35 14.90 2.39
CA LEU A 209 -13.15 13.75 2.82
C LEU A 209 -12.61 12.43 2.27
N VAL A 210 -12.22 12.38 0.98
CA VAL A 210 -11.59 11.19 0.38
C VAL A 210 -10.26 10.88 1.04
N TYR A 211 -9.43 11.89 1.33
CA TYR A 211 -8.20 11.73 2.08
C TYR A 211 -8.44 11.14 3.46
N LEU A 212 -9.36 11.72 4.24
CA LEU A 212 -9.69 11.26 5.59
C LEU A 212 -10.32 9.86 5.60
N THR A 213 -11.18 9.55 4.62
CA THR A 213 -11.72 8.20 4.46
C THR A 213 -10.60 7.17 4.33
N ARG A 214 -9.67 7.41 3.41
CA ARG A 214 -8.52 6.52 3.22
C ARG A 214 -7.61 6.48 4.44
N PHE A 215 -7.31 7.62 5.03
CA PHE A 215 -6.49 7.72 6.23
C PHE A 215 -7.04 6.83 7.36
N LEU A 216 -8.35 6.90 7.63
CA LEU A 216 -8.97 6.10 8.68
C LEU A 216 -8.99 4.61 8.36
N VAL A 217 -9.35 4.23 7.13
CA VAL A 217 -9.35 2.82 6.72
C VAL A 217 -7.93 2.25 6.79
N MET A 218 -6.91 2.99 6.34
CA MET A 218 -5.52 2.56 6.43
C MET A 218 -5.01 2.51 7.87
N LEU A 219 -5.45 3.43 8.74
CA LEU A 219 -5.13 3.38 10.16
C LEU A 219 -5.71 2.12 10.82
N GLY A 220 -6.96 1.78 10.54
CA GLY A 220 -7.57 0.53 10.98
C GLY A 220 -6.80 -0.69 10.49
N PHE A 221 -6.41 -0.70 9.20
CA PHE A 221 -5.64 -1.78 8.60
C PHE A 221 -4.28 -1.97 9.29
N TYR A 222 -3.49 -0.90 9.44
CA TYR A 222 -2.15 -1.00 10.05
C TYR A 222 -2.21 -1.29 11.55
N LEU A 223 -3.21 -0.81 12.28
CA LEU A 223 -3.42 -1.20 13.68
C LEU A 223 -3.63 -2.71 13.79
N ALA A 224 -4.49 -3.29 12.96
CA ALA A 224 -4.72 -4.73 12.97
C ALA A 224 -3.47 -5.51 12.51
N GLN A 225 -2.84 -5.10 11.41
CA GLN A 225 -1.71 -5.83 10.82
C GLN A 225 -0.46 -5.81 11.70
N THR A 226 -0.11 -4.65 12.28
CA THR A 226 1.16 -4.47 13.01
C THR A 226 1.27 -5.39 14.22
N TYR A 227 0.16 -5.64 14.91
CA TYR A 227 0.16 -6.41 16.16
C TYR A 227 -0.49 -7.78 16.03
N LEU A 228 -0.89 -8.18 14.82
CA LEU A 228 -1.56 -9.47 14.58
C LEU A 228 -0.68 -10.66 14.99
N GLN A 229 0.62 -10.61 14.72
CA GLN A 229 1.54 -11.69 15.11
C GLN A 229 1.63 -11.85 16.62
N TYR A 230 1.67 -10.74 17.36
CA TYR A 230 1.69 -10.75 18.83
C TYR A 230 0.37 -11.28 19.39
N TYR A 231 -0.77 -10.84 18.81
CA TYR A 231 -2.09 -11.38 19.16
C TYR A 231 -2.16 -12.90 18.95
N LEU A 232 -1.60 -13.42 17.86
CA LEU A 232 -1.54 -14.86 17.61
C LEU A 232 -0.71 -15.59 18.67
N GLY A 233 0.43 -15.05 19.07
CA GLY A 233 1.30 -15.66 20.09
C GLY A 233 0.74 -15.56 21.51
N ASP A 234 0.13 -14.42 21.86
CA ASP A 234 -0.29 -14.13 23.24
C ASP A 234 -1.69 -14.66 23.56
N VAL A 235 -2.61 -14.64 22.57
CA VAL A 235 -4.02 -14.95 22.79
C VAL A 235 -4.45 -16.25 22.13
N VAL A 236 -4.12 -16.46 20.86
CA VAL A 236 -4.53 -17.67 20.10
C VAL A 236 -3.70 -18.89 20.50
N GLN A 237 -2.37 -18.74 20.58
CA GLN A 237 -1.37 -19.69 21.07
C GLN A 237 -1.29 -21.04 20.32
N THR A 238 -2.36 -21.51 19.72
CA THR A 238 -2.43 -22.79 18.99
C THR A 238 -2.88 -22.58 17.54
N PHE A 239 -2.08 -23.05 16.59
CA PHE A 239 -2.32 -22.82 15.16
C PHE A 239 -2.78 -24.11 14.48
N GLN A 240 -3.94 -24.60 14.94
CA GLN A 240 -4.57 -25.81 14.46
C GLN A 240 -5.78 -25.48 13.57
N ALA A 241 -5.97 -26.24 12.51
CA ALA A 241 -7.16 -26.23 11.72
C ALA A 241 -7.56 -27.66 11.30
N TRP A 242 -8.85 -27.93 11.35
CA TRP A 242 -9.42 -29.24 10.99
C TRP A 242 -8.73 -30.41 11.69
N GLY A 243 -8.37 -30.24 12.97
CA GLY A 243 -7.75 -31.28 13.82
C GLY A 243 -6.27 -31.53 13.53
N ARG A 244 -5.61 -30.70 12.72
CA ARG A 244 -4.17 -30.79 12.42
C ARG A 244 -3.45 -29.50 12.83
N SER A 245 -2.26 -29.63 13.45
CA SER A 245 -1.34 -28.50 13.62
C SER A 245 -0.81 -28.11 12.24
N LEU A 246 -0.96 -26.83 11.89
CA LEU A 246 -0.42 -26.28 10.66
C LEU A 246 0.97 -25.70 10.84
N THR A 247 1.22 -25.14 12.02
CA THR A 247 2.51 -24.59 12.45
C THR A 247 2.52 -24.43 13.96
N GLU A 248 3.71 -24.29 14.54
CA GLU A 248 3.90 -23.94 15.95
C GLU A 248 4.35 -22.48 16.12
N GLU A 249 4.74 -21.82 15.03
CA GLU A 249 5.35 -20.52 15.04
C GLU A 249 4.35 -19.40 14.66
N PRO A 250 4.19 -18.35 15.51
CA PRO A 250 3.27 -17.23 15.22
C PRO A 250 3.58 -16.50 13.91
N PHE A 251 4.87 -16.40 13.51
CA PHE A 251 5.25 -15.73 12.27
C PHE A 251 4.81 -16.50 11.01
N GLN A 252 4.82 -17.83 11.06
CA GLN A 252 4.30 -18.67 9.98
C GLN A 252 2.77 -18.60 9.94
N ALA A 253 2.14 -18.60 11.12
CA ALA A 253 0.70 -18.46 11.24
C ALA A 253 0.21 -17.14 10.64
N VAL A 254 0.84 -16.01 10.96
CA VAL A 254 0.46 -14.70 10.39
C VAL A 254 0.73 -14.64 8.89
N ALA A 255 1.77 -15.29 8.39
CA ALA A 255 2.06 -15.35 6.96
C ALA A 255 0.94 -16.06 6.18
N LEU A 256 0.40 -17.15 6.73
CA LEU A 256 -0.73 -17.87 6.13
C LEU A 256 -2.02 -17.02 6.12
N LEU A 257 -2.30 -16.29 7.21
CA LEU A 257 -3.41 -15.32 7.23
C LEU A 257 -3.23 -14.24 6.15
N GLY A 258 -2.02 -13.68 6.04
CA GLY A 258 -1.66 -12.68 5.02
C GLY A 258 -1.83 -13.20 3.59
N LEU A 259 -1.47 -14.46 3.33
CA LEU A 259 -1.70 -15.12 2.05
C LEU A 259 -3.19 -15.18 1.71
N LEU A 260 -4.05 -15.59 2.65
CA LEU A 260 -5.49 -15.68 2.45
C LEU A 260 -6.12 -14.29 2.23
N ILE A 261 -5.66 -13.27 2.98
CA ILE A 261 -6.06 -11.87 2.77
C ILE A 261 -5.70 -11.44 1.34
N SER A 262 -4.47 -11.74 0.90
CA SER A 262 -4.00 -11.39 -0.44
C SER A 262 -4.79 -12.08 -1.54
N LEU A 263 -5.10 -13.37 -1.37
CA LEU A 263 -5.94 -14.12 -2.32
C LEU A 263 -7.35 -13.54 -2.39
N GLY A 264 -7.98 -13.26 -1.25
CA GLY A 264 -9.30 -12.63 -1.19
C GLY A 264 -9.31 -11.26 -1.89
N ALA A 265 -8.30 -10.42 -1.63
CA ALA A 265 -8.17 -9.10 -2.25
C ALA A 265 -7.98 -9.21 -3.77
N GLY A 266 -7.15 -10.14 -4.23
CA GLY A 266 -6.95 -10.40 -5.65
C GLY A 266 -8.25 -10.83 -6.35
N LEU A 267 -8.99 -11.76 -5.76
CA LEU A 267 -10.24 -12.27 -6.31
C LEU A 267 -11.34 -11.20 -6.43
N SER A 268 -11.41 -10.28 -5.47
CA SER A 268 -12.48 -9.26 -5.42
C SER A 268 -12.18 -7.97 -6.18
N SER A 269 -10.91 -7.60 -6.39
CA SER A 269 -10.52 -6.28 -6.89
C SER A 269 -11.09 -5.96 -8.28
N VAL A 270 -10.95 -6.83 -9.28
CA VAL A 270 -11.46 -6.56 -10.64
C VAL A 270 -12.99 -6.61 -10.69
N PRO A 271 -13.68 -7.61 -10.11
CA PRO A 271 -15.13 -7.62 -10.03
C PRO A 271 -15.70 -6.39 -9.34
N ALA A 272 -15.10 -5.99 -8.20
CA ALA A 272 -15.53 -4.80 -7.45
C ALA A 272 -15.31 -3.51 -8.24
N GLY A 273 -14.17 -3.36 -8.91
CA GLY A 273 -13.91 -2.23 -9.78
C GLY A 273 -14.98 -2.07 -10.86
N ARG A 274 -15.33 -3.17 -11.56
CA ARG A 274 -16.40 -3.17 -12.57
C ARG A 274 -17.78 -2.89 -11.98
N ALA A 275 -18.06 -3.46 -10.82
CA ALA A 275 -19.32 -3.21 -10.10
C ALA A 275 -19.43 -1.74 -9.70
N SER A 276 -18.34 -1.10 -9.25
CA SER A 276 -18.32 0.30 -8.85
C SER A 276 -18.56 1.27 -10.02
N ASP A 277 -18.17 0.90 -11.23
CA ASP A 277 -18.47 1.69 -12.44
C ASP A 277 -19.95 1.69 -12.78
N ARG A 278 -20.72 0.68 -12.33
CA ARG A 278 -22.17 0.53 -12.59
C ARG A 278 -23.03 1.01 -11.40
N LEU A 279 -22.70 0.57 -10.20
CA LEU A 279 -23.47 0.83 -8.97
C LEU A 279 -23.11 2.17 -8.31
N GLY A 280 -21.97 2.75 -8.71
CA GLY A 280 -21.37 3.89 -8.04
C GLY A 280 -20.33 3.47 -6.98
N ARG A 281 -19.60 4.47 -6.45
CA ARG A 281 -18.47 4.22 -5.52
C ARG A 281 -18.94 3.99 -4.08
N LYS A 282 -19.91 4.79 -3.63
CA LYS A 282 -20.36 4.80 -2.23
C LYS A 282 -20.89 3.47 -1.72
N PRO A 283 -21.79 2.75 -2.43
CA PRO A 283 -22.31 1.48 -1.93
C PRO A 283 -21.22 0.45 -1.66
N LEU A 284 -20.19 0.40 -2.51
CA LEU A 284 -19.10 -0.57 -2.36
C LEU A 284 -18.12 -0.17 -1.25
N ILE A 285 -17.91 1.14 -1.01
CA ILE A 285 -17.13 1.59 0.15
C ILE A 285 -17.87 1.30 1.45
N TYR A 286 -19.20 1.49 1.51
CA TYR A 286 -19.99 1.08 2.65
C TYR A 286 -19.91 -0.43 2.89
N LEU A 287 -20.06 -1.24 1.85
CA LEU A 287 -19.96 -2.68 1.94
C LEU A 287 -18.59 -3.12 2.46
N SER A 288 -17.50 -2.56 1.90
CA SER A 288 -16.14 -2.92 2.30
C SER A 288 -15.83 -2.46 3.72
N GLY A 289 -16.14 -1.21 4.08
CA GLY A 289 -15.87 -0.68 5.41
C GLY A 289 -16.71 -1.34 6.49
N ALA A 290 -18.00 -1.63 6.21
CA ALA A 290 -18.86 -2.39 7.12
C ALA A 290 -18.34 -3.83 7.28
N GLY A 291 -17.98 -4.50 6.17
CA GLY A 291 -17.41 -5.83 6.22
C GLY A 291 -16.12 -5.91 7.03
N LEU A 292 -15.15 -5.02 6.76
CA LEU A 292 -13.90 -4.94 7.52
C LEU A 292 -14.16 -4.64 9.01
N GLY A 293 -15.03 -3.66 9.30
CA GLY A 293 -15.34 -3.28 10.67
C GLY A 293 -16.04 -4.38 11.47
N LEU A 294 -16.99 -5.07 10.85
CA LEU A 294 -17.75 -6.15 11.50
C LEU A 294 -16.93 -7.43 11.70
N LEU A 295 -15.86 -7.66 10.92
CA LEU A 295 -14.95 -8.79 11.13
C LEU A 295 -14.08 -8.62 12.40
N MET A 296 -13.79 -7.40 12.81
CA MET A 296 -12.91 -7.14 13.97
C MET A 296 -13.41 -7.75 15.30
N PRO A 297 -14.69 -7.63 15.69
CA PRO A 297 -15.20 -8.29 16.88
C PRO A 297 -15.05 -9.81 16.88
N PHE A 298 -15.14 -10.47 15.72
CA PHE A 298 -14.98 -11.92 15.64
C PHE A 298 -13.56 -12.39 15.96
N LEU A 299 -12.55 -11.59 15.65
CA LEU A 299 -11.16 -11.87 16.06
C LEU A 299 -11.03 -11.96 17.58
N LEU A 300 -11.80 -11.17 18.30
CA LEU A 300 -11.73 -11.03 19.75
C LEU A 300 -12.62 -12.06 20.49
N LEU A 301 -13.82 -12.28 19.97
CA LEU A 301 -14.81 -13.17 20.60
C LEU A 301 -14.48 -14.66 20.41
N PHE A 302 -13.79 -14.98 19.33
CA PHE A 302 -13.49 -16.35 18.93
C PHE A 302 -12.02 -16.49 18.51
N PRO A 303 -11.07 -16.52 19.49
CA PRO A 303 -9.63 -16.58 19.19
C PRO A 303 -9.20 -18.01 18.78
N ARG A 304 -9.79 -18.52 17.73
CA ARG A 304 -9.50 -19.83 17.15
C ARG A 304 -8.86 -19.67 15.77
N TYR A 305 -7.75 -20.34 15.55
CA TYR A 305 -6.96 -20.16 14.35
C TYR A 305 -7.69 -20.62 13.06
N ASP A 306 -8.46 -21.69 13.11
CA ASP A 306 -9.29 -22.15 11.99
C ASP A 306 -10.32 -21.10 11.55
N LEU A 307 -10.96 -20.42 12.52
CA LEU A 307 -11.87 -19.33 12.22
C LEU A 307 -11.09 -18.10 11.66
N LEU A 308 -9.91 -17.81 12.19
CA LEU A 308 -9.09 -16.70 11.70
C LEU A 308 -8.66 -16.91 10.24
N LEU A 309 -8.35 -18.14 9.81
CA LEU A 309 -8.09 -18.47 8.40
C LEU A 309 -9.29 -18.10 7.52
N PHE A 310 -10.48 -18.49 7.94
CA PHE A 310 -11.71 -18.17 7.23
C PHE A 310 -11.98 -16.66 7.19
N LEU A 311 -11.91 -16.00 8.35
CA LEU A 311 -12.09 -14.54 8.45
C LEU A 311 -11.07 -13.75 7.64
N SER A 312 -9.83 -14.25 7.53
CA SER A 312 -8.78 -13.61 6.73
C SER A 312 -9.11 -13.60 5.25
N LEU A 313 -9.70 -14.66 4.71
CA LEU A 313 -10.16 -14.68 3.33
C LEU A 313 -11.25 -13.62 3.09
N PHE A 314 -12.25 -13.53 3.99
CA PHE A 314 -13.31 -12.52 3.90
C PHE A 314 -12.79 -11.11 4.10
N PHE A 315 -11.86 -10.92 5.05
CA PHE A 315 -11.17 -9.64 5.21
C PHE A 315 -10.50 -9.23 3.90
N GLY A 316 -9.80 -10.16 3.25
CA GLY A 316 -9.19 -9.94 1.94
C GLY A 316 -10.21 -9.56 0.87
N LEU A 317 -11.36 -10.24 0.79
CA LEU A 317 -12.42 -9.90 -0.16
C LEU A 317 -12.92 -8.46 0.04
N PHE A 318 -13.24 -8.03 1.26
CA PHE A 318 -13.66 -6.67 1.54
C PHE A 318 -12.56 -5.65 1.31
N TYR A 319 -11.31 -5.98 1.67
CA TYR A 319 -10.15 -5.11 1.45
C TYR A 319 -9.87 -4.90 -0.04
N GLY A 320 -9.98 -5.93 -0.87
CA GLY A 320 -9.84 -5.81 -2.31
C GLY A 320 -10.94 -4.98 -2.97
N VAL A 321 -12.19 -5.08 -2.48
CA VAL A 321 -13.28 -4.18 -2.87
C VAL A 321 -12.90 -2.73 -2.55
N TYR A 322 -12.43 -2.47 -1.32
CA TYR A 322 -11.99 -1.15 -0.89
C TYR A 322 -10.88 -0.60 -1.79
N LEU A 323 -9.79 -1.36 -1.98
CA LEU A 323 -8.65 -0.92 -2.78
C LEU A 323 -9.04 -0.53 -4.21
N ALA A 324 -9.88 -1.34 -4.86
CA ALA A 324 -10.31 -1.06 -6.23
C ALA A 324 -11.15 0.22 -6.34
N VAL A 325 -12.04 0.45 -5.37
CA VAL A 325 -12.98 1.57 -5.39
C VAL A 325 -12.35 2.87 -4.92
N ASP A 326 -11.44 2.81 -3.96
CA ASP A 326 -10.76 3.96 -3.36
C ASP A 326 -9.93 4.75 -4.41
N TRP A 327 -9.16 4.06 -5.25
CA TRP A 327 -8.44 4.69 -6.36
C TRP A 327 -9.38 5.31 -7.42
N ALA A 328 -10.47 4.64 -7.72
CA ALA A 328 -11.47 5.18 -8.63
C ALA A 328 -12.14 6.42 -8.03
N LEU A 329 -12.47 6.37 -6.74
CA LEU A 329 -13.10 7.48 -6.02
C LEU A 329 -12.23 8.74 -6.05
N VAL A 330 -10.94 8.65 -5.66
CA VAL A 330 -10.06 9.83 -5.72
C VAL A 330 -9.94 10.35 -7.15
N SER A 331 -9.79 9.45 -8.14
CA SER A 331 -9.69 9.85 -9.55
C SER A 331 -10.91 10.59 -10.05
N ASP A 332 -12.12 10.28 -9.54
CA ASP A 332 -13.37 10.93 -9.95
C ASP A 332 -13.56 12.33 -9.34
N ILE A 333 -12.94 12.61 -8.19
CA ILE A 333 -13.08 13.91 -7.53
C ILE A 333 -12.06 14.96 -7.99
N LEU A 334 -10.96 14.56 -8.64
CA LEU A 334 -9.95 15.48 -9.13
C LEU A 334 -10.55 16.43 -10.18
N LYS A 335 -10.29 17.74 -10.02
CA LYS A 335 -10.87 18.77 -10.90
C LYS A 335 -9.89 19.29 -11.94
N GLU A 336 -8.62 19.28 -11.59
CA GLU A 336 -7.58 20.03 -12.30
C GLU A 336 -6.62 19.04 -12.96
N PRO A 337 -6.80 18.75 -14.27
CA PRO A 337 -5.93 17.82 -14.99
C PRO A 337 -4.45 18.17 -14.88
N GLU A 338 -4.13 19.49 -14.83
CA GLU A 338 -2.76 20.00 -14.70
C GLU A 338 -2.12 19.74 -13.33
N ALA A 339 -2.90 19.33 -12.33
CA ALA A 339 -2.44 19.07 -10.96
C ALA A 339 -2.69 17.64 -10.48
N HIS A 340 -3.08 16.71 -11.38
CA HIS A 340 -3.43 15.34 -11.00
C HIS A 340 -2.31 14.63 -10.24
N ALA A 341 -1.05 14.72 -10.71
CA ALA A 341 0.06 14.02 -10.03
C ALA A 341 0.36 14.61 -8.66
N THR A 342 0.28 15.94 -8.52
CA THR A 342 0.43 16.64 -7.24
C THR A 342 -0.63 16.17 -6.25
N GLN A 343 -1.90 16.16 -6.68
CA GLN A 343 -3.03 15.77 -5.85
C GLN A 343 -2.99 14.29 -5.47
N MET A 344 -2.61 13.41 -6.41
CA MET A 344 -2.43 11.99 -6.15
C MET A 344 -1.25 11.72 -5.21
N GLY A 345 -0.14 12.46 -5.37
CA GLY A 345 1.00 12.38 -4.45
C GLY A 345 0.62 12.77 -3.02
N LEU A 346 -0.13 13.86 -2.83
CA LEU A 346 -0.68 14.23 -1.52
C LEU A 346 -1.60 13.14 -0.95
N TRP A 347 -2.48 12.61 -1.79
CA TRP A 347 -3.39 11.56 -1.37
C TRP A 347 -2.66 10.27 -0.94
N GLN A 348 -1.52 9.94 -1.55
CA GLN A 348 -0.69 8.80 -1.13
C GLN A 348 -0.17 8.92 0.31
N THR A 349 0.02 10.13 0.83
CA THR A 349 0.44 10.31 2.22
C THR A 349 -0.59 9.77 3.23
N SER A 350 -1.85 9.61 2.81
CA SER A 350 -2.91 8.99 3.62
C SER A 350 -2.71 7.50 3.92
N ILE A 351 -1.71 6.85 3.31
CA ILE A 351 -1.28 5.49 3.68
C ILE A 351 -0.11 5.55 4.66
N VAL A 352 0.89 6.39 4.34
CA VAL A 352 2.17 6.38 5.07
C VAL A 352 2.01 6.93 6.49
N VAL A 353 1.25 8.02 6.65
CA VAL A 353 1.02 8.61 7.97
C VAL A 353 0.31 7.64 8.94
N PRO A 354 -0.78 6.94 8.55
CA PRO A 354 -1.38 5.90 9.39
C PRO A 354 -0.43 4.76 9.76
N GLN A 355 0.44 4.33 8.85
CA GLN A 355 1.42 3.29 9.12
C GLN A 355 2.39 3.68 10.25
N VAL A 356 2.89 4.92 10.23
CA VAL A 356 3.74 5.46 11.30
C VAL A 356 2.96 5.57 12.62
N LEU A 357 1.73 6.10 12.56
CA LEU A 357 0.89 6.26 13.74
C LEU A 357 0.52 4.92 14.39
N ALA A 358 0.26 3.88 13.60
CA ALA A 358 -0.03 2.55 14.15
C ALA A 358 1.10 2.04 15.05
N GLY A 359 2.36 2.33 14.71
CA GLY A 359 3.52 1.98 15.56
C GLY A 359 3.48 2.62 16.94
N ALA A 360 2.89 3.81 17.09
CA ALA A 360 2.79 4.49 18.38
C ALA A 360 1.83 3.81 19.37
N PHE A 361 0.99 2.88 18.91
CA PHE A 361 0.06 2.13 19.76
C PHE A 361 0.71 0.96 20.51
N GLY A 362 1.99 0.67 20.30
CA GLY A 362 2.67 -0.41 21.02
C GLY A 362 2.70 -0.22 22.54
N ARG A 363 3.08 0.97 23.01
CA ARG A 363 3.09 1.26 24.44
C ARG A 363 1.72 1.24 25.10
N PRO A 364 0.66 1.85 24.56
CA PRO A 364 -0.71 1.65 25.03
C PRO A 364 -1.13 0.18 25.08
N LEU A 365 -0.80 -0.62 24.07
CA LEU A 365 -1.08 -2.05 24.00
C LEU A 365 -0.45 -2.79 25.21
N ASP A 366 0.84 -2.57 25.43
CA ASP A 366 1.59 -3.21 26.53
C ASP A 366 1.00 -2.83 27.91
N LEU A 367 0.71 -1.55 28.12
CA LEU A 367 0.14 -1.05 29.37
C LEU A 367 -1.24 -1.65 29.68
N LEU A 368 -2.09 -1.81 28.65
CA LEU A 368 -3.40 -2.43 28.82
C LEU A 368 -3.30 -3.94 29.05
N ASN A 369 -2.40 -4.63 28.35
CA ASN A 369 -2.18 -6.06 28.57
C ASN A 369 -1.57 -6.37 29.93
N ALA A 370 -0.79 -5.43 30.52
CA ALA A 370 -0.30 -5.55 31.90
C ALA A 370 -1.42 -5.42 32.95
N GLN A 371 -2.52 -4.71 32.64
CA GLN A 371 -3.69 -4.61 33.51
C GLN A 371 -4.58 -5.86 33.44
N ALA A 372 -4.81 -6.36 32.23
CA ALA A 372 -5.56 -7.59 32.00
C ALA A 372 -5.09 -8.24 30.69
N PRO A 373 -4.74 -9.56 30.70
CA PRO A 373 -4.30 -10.27 29.51
C PRO A 373 -5.31 -10.14 28.36
N GLY A 374 -4.81 -9.71 27.18
CA GLY A 374 -5.63 -9.53 25.98
C GLY A 374 -6.44 -8.23 25.89
N LEU A 375 -6.51 -7.40 26.96
CA LEU A 375 -7.25 -6.14 26.96
C LEU A 375 -6.72 -5.15 25.92
N GLY A 376 -5.40 -5.08 25.76
CA GLY A 376 -4.77 -4.22 24.77
C GLY A 376 -5.19 -4.57 23.34
N TYR A 377 -5.29 -5.86 23.02
CA TYR A 377 -5.77 -6.32 21.70
C TYR A 377 -7.27 -6.03 21.51
N LEU A 378 -8.07 -6.19 22.57
CA LEU A 378 -9.50 -5.85 22.53
C LEU A 378 -9.69 -4.38 22.12
N VAL A 379 -8.99 -3.47 22.79
CA VAL A 379 -9.05 -2.04 22.51
C VAL A 379 -8.53 -1.74 21.10
N LEU A 380 -7.40 -2.31 20.73
CA LEU A 380 -6.73 -2.04 19.45
C LEU A 380 -7.57 -2.49 18.25
N PHE A 381 -8.10 -3.72 18.27
CA PHE A 381 -8.95 -4.22 17.18
C PHE A 381 -10.34 -3.57 17.20
N GLY A 382 -10.84 -3.21 18.39
CA GLY A 382 -12.05 -2.39 18.50
C GLY A 382 -11.90 -1.02 17.85
N LEU A 383 -10.78 -0.34 18.10
CA LEU A 383 -10.43 0.92 17.42
C LEU A 383 -10.26 0.71 15.90
N ALA A 384 -9.59 -0.36 15.47
CA ALA A 384 -9.45 -0.68 14.05
C ALA A 384 -10.81 -0.85 13.37
N GLY A 385 -11.73 -1.58 13.99
CA GLY A 385 -13.11 -1.74 13.53
C GLY A 385 -13.84 -0.39 13.45
N GLY A 386 -13.71 0.44 14.50
CA GLY A 386 -14.27 1.79 14.53
C GLY A 386 -13.75 2.67 13.41
N PHE A 387 -12.44 2.62 13.11
CA PHE A 387 -11.84 3.38 12.01
C PHE A 387 -12.30 2.91 10.64
N PHE A 388 -12.49 1.60 10.42
CA PHE A 388 -13.08 1.09 9.17
C PHE A 388 -14.51 1.62 8.97
N LEU A 389 -15.33 1.56 10.00
CA LEU A 389 -16.72 2.06 9.94
C LEU A 389 -16.76 3.58 9.74
N LEU A 390 -15.98 4.33 10.51
CA LEU A 390 -15.94 5.78 10.41
C LEU A 390 -15.42 6.24 9.04
N GLY A 391 -14.36 5.57 8.51
CA GLY A 391 -13.84 5.82 7.17
C GLY A 391 -14.91 5.58 6.10
N ALA A 392 -15.72 4.52 6.22
CA ALA A 392 -16.81 4.25 5.31
C ALA A 392 -17.92 5.33 5.42
N PHE A 393 -18.31 5.73 6.61
CA PHE A 393 -19.34 6.77 6.81
C PHE A 393 -18.92 8.14 6.28
N LEU A 394 -17.65 8.49 6.32
CA LEU A 394 -17.15 9.75 5.78
C LEU A 394 -17.30 9.89 4.25
N VAL A 395 -17.64 8.83 3.55
CA VAL A 395 -17.94 8.88 2.11
C VAL A 395 -19.32 9.50 1.85
N ALA A 396 -20.26 9.44 2.82
CA ALA A 396 -21.63 9.94 2.65
C ALA A 396 -21.70 11.40 2.13
N PRO A 397 -21.00 12.38 2.75
CA PRO A 397 -21.07 13.78 2.37
C PRO A 397 -20.28 14.15 1.10
N ILE A 398 -19.55 13.22 0.46
CA ILE A 398 -18.79 13.50 -0.77
C ILE A 398 -19.79 13.71 -1.90
N ARG A 399 -19.79 14.92 -2.49
CA ARG A 399 -20.79 15.30 -3.49
C ARG A 399 -20.48 14.77 -4.88
N ARG A 400 -19.21 14.68 -5.26
CA ARG A 400 -18.75 14.25 -6.60
C ARG A 400 -18.65 12.72 -6.76
N ALA A 401 -18.78 11.95 -5.68
CA ALA A 401 -18.87 10.50 -5.74
C ALA A 401 -20.34 10.07 -5.93
N ARG A 402 -20.57 9.18 -6.87
CA ARG A 402 -21.86 8.49 -7.06
C ARG A 402 -21.98 7.28 -6.16
#